data_06dda0ebc4d9f6447e5dfdff9d9b23ed
#
_entry.id   06dda0ebc4d9f6447e5dfdff9d9b23ed
#
_cell.length_a   1.000
_cell.length_b   1.000
_cell.length_c   1.000
_cell.angle_alpha   90.00
_cell.angle_beta   90.00
_cell.angle_gamma   90.00
#
_symmetry.space_group_name_H-M   'P 1'
#
loop_
_entity.id
_entity.type
_entity.pdbx_description
1 polymer ?
#
loop_
_entity_poly.entity_id
_entity_poly.type
_entity_poly.pdbx_seq_one_letter_code
_entity_poly.pdbx_strand_id
1 'polypeptide(L)'
;MRCSLTSMRTIERTTAFKRDFKREAKGPHRAVLDTDLRQIITALANDQPLEPRHRDHALSSNWKGYRDCHVRPDLVLIYRIDEDRLMLARLGSHSELDL
;
A
#
# COMPACT_ATOMS: atom_id res chain seq x y z
N MET A 1 -10.89 -10.74 22.73
CA MET A 1 -10.75 -10.33 22.51
C MET A 1 -10.18 -10.00 22.33
N ARG A 2 -9.84 -9.98 22.11
CA ARG A 2 -9.32 -9.62 21.78
C ARG A 2 -8.86 -9.03 21.46
N CYS A 3 -8.72 -8.91 21.43
CA CYS A 3 -8.39 -8.24 21.05
C CYS A 3 -7.77 -7.78 20.59
N SER A 4 -7.81 -7.62 20.51
CA SER A 4 -7.31 -7.06 20.06
C SER A 4 -6.57 -6.74 19.96
N LEU A 5 -6.72 -7.01 20.36
CA LEU A 5 -6.04 -6.55 20.39
C LEU A 5 -5.18 -6.31 19.76
N THR A 6 -5.77 -6.03 19.74
CA THR A 6 -4.86 -5.57 19.28
C THR A 6 -3.82 -5.92 18.35
N SER A 7 -3.96 -6.66 17.59
CA SER A 7 -2.82 -7.09 16.85
C SER A 7 -2.84 -6.50 15.47
N MET A 8 -1.75 -5.81 15.15
CA MET A 8 -1.49 -5.36 13.80
C MET A 8 -1.25 -6.54 12.88
N ARG A 9 -1.67 -6.40 11.62
CA ARG A 9 -1.28 -7.35 10.60
C ARG A 9 0.22 -7.35 10.43
N THR A 10 0.79 -8.51 10.12
CA THR A 10 2.21 -8.60 9.79
C THR A 10 2.44 -7.98 8.42
N ILE A 11 3.40 -7.06 8.33
CA ILE A 11 3.67 -6.38 7.07
C ILE A 11 4.75 -7.14 6.32
N GLU A 12 4.45 -7.52 5.07
CA GLU A 12 5.39 -8.19 4.18
C GLU A 12 5.58 -7.34 2.94
N ARG A 13 6.78 -7.37 2.38
CA ARG A 13 7.11 -6.58 1.20
C ARG A 13 7.71 -7.48 0.14
N THR A 14 7.21 -7.35 -1.09
CA THR A 14 7.80 -8.08 -2.21
C THR A 14 9.14 -7.45 -2.59
N THR A 15 9.96 -8.20 -3.30
CA THR A 15 11.21 -7.67 -3.84
C THR A 15 10.93 -6.48 -4.76
N ALA A 16 9.86 -6.56 -5.55
CA ALA A 16 9.49 -5.48 -6.45
C ALA A 16 9.12 -4.22 -5.66
N PHE A 17 8.37 -4.37 -4.55
CA PHE A 17 8.03 -3.22 -3.72
C PHE A 17 9.27 -2.57 -3.14
N LYS A 18 10.20 -3.36 -2.63
CA LYS A 18 11.44 -2.83 -2.05
C LYS A 18 12.23 -2.02 -3.07
N ARG A 19 12.30 -2.51 -4.31
CA ARG A 19 12.97 -1.81 -5.39
C ARG A 19 12.23 -0.52 -5.75
N ASP A 20 10.91 -0.59 -5.82
CA ASP A 20 10.07 0.57 -6.10
C ASP A 20 10.27 1.64 -5.00
N PHE A 21 10.28 1.22 -3.75
CA PHE A 21 10.45 2.13 -2.62
C PHE A 21 11.78 2.87 -2.72
N LYS A 22 12.86 2.16 -3.03
CA LYS A 22 14.18 2.79 -3.20
C LYS A 22 14.16 3.83 -4.30
N ARG A 23 13.48 3.52 -5.40
CA ARG A 23 13.36 4.46 -6.52
C ARG A 23 12.61 5.72 -6.10
N GLU A 24 11.47 5.55 -5.41
CA GLU A 24 10.68 6.70 -4.98
C GLU A 24 11.38 7.52 -3.91
N ALA A 25 12.21 6.89 -3.09
CA ALA A 25 12.97 7.58 -2.06
C ALA A 25 14.01 8.53 -2.65
N LYS A 26 14.36 8.37 -3.92
CA LYS A 26 15.29 9.24 -4.60
C LYS A 26 14.60 10.25 -5.52
N GLY A 27 13.29 10.22 -5.56
CA GLY A 27 12.50 11.04 -6.47
C GLY A 27 11.69 12.11 -5.76
N PRO A 28 10.76 12.74 -6.50
CA PRO A 28 9.96 13.84 -5.94
C PRO A 28 9.00 13.42 -4.83
N HIS A 29 8.72 12.13 -4.69
CA HIS A 29 7.81 11.64 -3.65
C HIS A 29 8.51 11.29 -2.34
N ARG A 30 9.79 11.63 -2.20
CA ARG A 30 10.57 11.21 -1.04
C ARG A 30 9.91 11.59 0.29
N ALA A 31 9.45 12.82 0.41
CA ALA A 31 8.83 13.28 1.65
C ALA A 31 7.53 12.55 1.96
N VAL A 32 6.80 12.16 0.92
CA VAL A 32 5.49 11.49 1.05
C VAL A 32 5.65 10.09 1.62
N LEU A 33 6.81 9.45 1.43
CA LEU A 33 7.03 8.09 1.93
C LEU A 33 7.02 8.06 3.47
N ASP A 34 7.55 9.09 4.10
CA ASP A 34 7.60 9.15 5.56
C ASP A 34 6.31 9.63 6.18
N THR A 35 5.41 10.22 5.40
CA THR A 35 4.16 10.76 5.92
C THR A 35 2.97 9.95 5.39
N ASP A 36 2.54 10.25 4.18
CA ASP A 36 1.30 9.69 3.63
C ASP A 36 1.36 8.17 3.48
N LEU A 37 2.47 7.65 2.94
CA LEU A 37 2.58 6.20 2.75
C LEU A 37 2.60 5.48 4.10
N ARG A 38 3.36 6.01 5.06
CA ARG A 38 3.41 5.40 6.40
C ARG A 38 2.04 5.37 7.05
N GLN A 39 1.27 6.46 6.94
CA GLN A 39 -0.07 6.51 7.51
C GLN A 39 -1.00 5.48 6.87
N ILE A 40 -0.91 5.33 5.55
CA ILE A 40 -1.72 4.36 4.84
C ILE A 40 -1.36 2.94 5.28
N ILE A 41 -0.08 2.62 5.32
CA ILE A 41 0.36 1.28 5.73
C ILE A 41 -0.09 0.99 7.16
N THR A 42 0.04 1.96 8.06
CA THR A 42 -0.38 1.80 9.44
C THR A 42 -1.88 1.53 9.53
N ALA A 43 -2.68 2.30 8.78
CA ALA A 43 -4.13 2.10 8.78
C ALA A 43 -4.50 0.71 8.26
N LEU A 44 -3.87 0.28 7.17
CA LEU A 44 -4.15 -1.05 6.60
C LEU A 44 -3.72 -2.16 7.55
N ALA A 45 -2.60 -1.98 8.23
CA ALA A 45 -2.10 -2.97 9.19
C ALA A 45 -3.04 -3.10 10.39
N ASN A 46 -3.70 -2.02 10.77
CA ASN A 46 -4.62 -1.97 11.91
C ASN A 46 -6.08 -2.14 11.51
N ASP A 47 -6.34 -2.53 10.27
CA ASP A 47 -7.68 -2.76 9.75
C ASP A 47 -8.57 -1.52 9.87
N GLN A 48 -8.00 -0.36 9.63
CA GLN A 48 -8.71 0.91 9.65
C GLN A 48 -9.00 1.37 8.23
N PRO A 49 -10.14 2.03 8.00
CA PRO A 49 -10.49 2.50 6.66
C PRO A 49 -9.56 3.64 6.24
N LEU A 50 -9.34 3.73 4.92
CA LEU A 50 -8.59 4.83 4.35
C LEU A 50 -9.54 5.98 4.03
N GLU A 51 -9.00 7.20 3.99
CA GLU A 51 -9.78 8.35 3.59
C GLU A 51 -10.19 8.23 2.12
N PRO A 52 -11.37 8.78 1.75
CA PRO A 52 -11.85 8.68 0.38
C PRO A 52 -10.88 9.18 -0.69
N ARG A 53 -10.02 10.14 -0.33
CA ARG A 53 -9.04 10.69 -1.28
C ARG A 53 -8.04 9.64 -1.75
N HIS A 54 -7.88 8.55 -1.02
CA HIS A 54 -6.94 7.50 -1.39
C HIS A 54 -7.53 6.49 -2.37
N ARG A 55 -8.83 6.56 -2.62
CA ARG A 55 -9.52 5.76 -3.64
C ARG A 55 -9.16 4.27 -3.57
N ASP A 56 -9.19 3.72 -2.37
CA ASP A 56 -8.92 2.31 -2.16
C ASP A 56 -9.95 1.46 -2.88
N HIS A 57 -9.49 0.55 -3.76
CA HIS A 57 -10.42 -0.31 -4.51
C HIS A 57 -9.74 -1.58 -4.97
N ALA A 58 -10.56 -2.60 -5.25
CA ALA A 58 -10.08 -3.89 -5.71
C ALA A 58 -9.66 -3.81 -7.17
N LEU A 59 -8.61 -4.54 -7.51
CA LEU A 59 -8.13 -4.63 -8.88
C LEU A 59 -8.67 -5.89 -9.56
N SER A 60 -8.52 -5.94 -10.87
CA SER A 60 -8.99 -7.06 -11.67
C SER A 60 -7.88 -7.51 -12.63
N SER A 61 -8.19 -8.45 -13.52
CA SER A 61 -7.26 -8.97 -14.52
C SER A 61 -5.99 -9.50 -13.87
N ASN A 62 -4.84 -9.01 -14.28
CA ASN A 62 -3.55 -9.50 -13.80
C ASN A 62 -3.35 -9.27 -12.31
N TRP A 63 -4.08 -8.32 -11.72
CA TRP A 63 -3.96 -7.98 -10.31
C TRP A 63 -5.15 -8.48 -9.49
N LYS A 64 -5.88 -9.45 -10.01
CA LYS A 64 -7.02 -10.01 -9.27
C LYS A 64 -6.58 -10.50 -7.90
N GLY A 65 -7.34 -10.13 -6.87
CA GLY A 65 -7.00 -10.46 -5.49
C GLY A 65 -6.19 -9.38 -4.79
N TYR A 66 -5.71 -8.39 -5.54
CA TYR A 66 -5.00 -7.24 -4.99
C TYR A 66 -5.89 -6.01 -4.99
N ARG A 67 -5.47 -5.02 -4.23
CA ARG A 67 -6.16 -3.73 -4.18
C ARG A 67 -5.14 -2.64 -4.43
N ASP A 68 -5.61 -1.47 -4.88
CA ASP A 68 -4.72 -0.31 -4.94
C ASP A 68 -5.30 0.84 -4.15
N CYS A 69 -4.43 1.73 -3.73
CA CYS A 69 -4.84 3.00 -3.14
C CYS A 69 -3.88 4.07 -3.60
N HIS A 70 -4.39 5.29 -3.69
CA HIS A 70 -3.59 6.44 -4.12
C HIS A 70 -2.96 7.09 -2.89
N VAL A 71 -1.64 6.94 -2.76
CA VAL A 71 -0.89 7.68 -1.73
C VAL A 71 -0.94 9.16 -2.10
N ARG A 72 -0.75 9.43 -3.39
CA ARG A 72 -0.93 10.73 -4.04
C ARG A 72 -1.59 10.47 -5.38
N PRO A 73 -2.13 11.49 -6.06
CA PRO A 73 -2.77 11.27 -7.36
C PRO A 73 -1.87 10.56 -8.37
N ASP A 74 -0.55 10.77 -8.26
CA ASP A 74 0.42 10.17 -9.18
C ASP A 74 1.29 9.11 -8.51
N LEU A 75 0.93 8.65 -7.31
CA LEU A 75 1.69 7.60 -6.60
C LEU A 75 0.72 6.58 -6.04
N VAL A 76 0.78 5.37 -6.54
CA VAL A 76 -0.16 4.29 -6.22
C VAL A 76 0.54 3.18 -5.47
N LEU A 77 -0.11 2.63 -4.46
CA LEU A 77 0.32 1.45 -3.73
C LEU A 77 -0.58 0.28 -4.09
N ILE A 78 0.01 -0.83 -4.56
CA ILE A 78 -0.72 -2.08 -4.76
C ILE A 78 -0.42 -2.98 -3.58
N TYR A 79 -1.46 -3.50 -2.96
CA TYR A 79 -1.31 -4.34 -1.77
C TYR A 79 -2.35 -5.45 -1.77
N ARG A 80 -2.14 -6.41 -0.88
CA ARG A 80 -3.07 -7.51 -0.66
C ARG A 80 -3.17 -7.77 0.82
N ILE A 81 -4.37 -8.04 1.30
CA ILE A 81 -4.60 -8.45 2.68
C ILE A 81 -5.02 -9.90 2.67
N ASP A 82 -4.33 -10.71 3.45
CA ASP A 82 -4.57 -12.14 3.56
C ASP A 82 -4.56 -12.49 5.04
N GLU A 83 -5.75 -12.55 5.64
CA GLU A 83 -5.93 -12.79 7.07
C GLU A 83 -5.18 -11.75 7.89
N ASP A 84 -4.12 -12.15 8.59
CA ASP A 84 -3.36 -11.25 9.44
C ASP A 84 -2.11 -10.69 8.77
N ARG A 85 -2.01 -10.83 7.43
CA ARG A 85 -0.85 -10.35 6.70
C ARG A 85 -1.23 -9.26 5.72
N LEU A 86 -0.39 -8.24 5.68
CA LEU A 86 -0.49 -7.15 4.71
C LEU A 86 0.71 -7.24 3.79
N MET A 87 0.46 -7.59 2.53
CA MET A 87 1.51 -7.73 1.52
C MET A 87 1.57 -6.46 0.69
N LEU A 88 2.70 -5.76 0.73
CA LEU A 88 2.95 -4.59 -0.10
C LEU A 88 3.60 -5.07 -1.40
N ALA A 89 2.87 -4.95 -2.50
CA ALA A 89 3.26 -5.57 -3.76
C ALA A 89 4.04 -4.64 -4.68
N ARG A 90 3.55 -3.43 -4.92
CA ARG A 90 4.18 -2.48 -5.83
C ARG A 90 3.91 -1.05 -5.37
N LEU A 91 4.76 -0.14 -5.80
CA LEU A 91 4.62 1.29 -5.51
C LEU A 91 5.12 2.07 -6.73
N GLY A 92 4.30 2.97 -7.26
CA GLY A 92 4.71 3.76 -8.41
C GLY A 92 3.54 4.48 -9.05
N SER A 93 3.76 5.03 -10.25
CA SER A 93 2.71 5.68 -11.02
C SER A 93 1.84 4.63 -11.72
N HIS A 94 0.68 5.06 -12.21
CA HIS A 94 -0.19 4.16 -12.98
C HIS A 94 0.56 3.56 -14.16
N SER A 95 1.34 4.37 -14.86
CA SER A 95 2.10 3.89 -16.02
C SER A 95 3.13 2.84 -15.62
N GLU A 96 3.85 3.09 -14.54
CA GLU A 96 4.88 2.15 -14.07
C GLU A 96 4.29 0.82 -13.63
N LEU A 97 3.09 0.84 -13.10
CA LEU A 97 2.42 -0.36 -12.58
C LEU A 97 1.50 -1.00 -13.62
N ASP A 98 1.42 -0.41 -14.80
CA ASP A 98 0.58 -0.92 -15.90
C ASP A 98 -0.89 -1.01 -15.49
N LEU A 99 -1.36 0.07 -14.88
CA LEU A 99 -2.76 0.15 -14.43
C LEU A 99 -3.62 0.99 -15.37
#